data_dcba229c7d57dfcf57079519e64c3f31
#
_entry.id   dcba229c7d57dfcf57079519e64c3f31
#
_cell.length_a   1.000
_cell.length_b   1.000
_cell.length_c   1.000
_cell.angle_alpha   90.00
_cell.angle_beta   90.00
_cell.angle_gamma   90.00
#
_symmetry.space_group_name_H-M   'P 1'
#
loop_
_entity.id
_entity.type
_entity.pdbx_description
1 polymer ?
#
loop_
_entity_poly.entity_id
_entity_poly.type
_entity_poly.pdbx_seq_one_letter_code
_entity_poly.pdbx_strand_id
1 'polypeptide(L)'
;FPDFDKNPYRIHAFADMEFIKSVVVMEDYDWEDYRSSHVRLPYFRPLSKCPRYDQDCKGPHTTSWHVLNPKQLGHVILGVVRAVGEGTDEKGHPAVHQWNYCLGNSDFDLTVDGETTHTRAGDWSFIPAGPDHSLIAQPGKEVFYVWYEQYTRGSGDYIVKLAKGEKEQG
;
A
#
# COMPACT_ATOMS: atom_id res chain seq x y z
N PHE A 1 8.25 -6.24 -17.08
CA PHE A 1 7.13 -5.32 -17.36
C PHE A 1 6.67 -5.52 -18.78
N PRO A 2 5.35 -5.42 -19.07
CA PRO A 2 4.89 -5.46 -20.44
C PRO A 2 5.55 -4.32 -21.23
N ASP A 3 6.06 -4.65 -22.38
CA ASP A 3 6.52 -3.67 -23.34
C ASP A 3 5.25 -3.01 -23.92
N PHE A 4 4.91 -1.85 -23.41
CA PHE A 4 3.70 -1.12 -23.82
C PHE A 4 3.73 -0.73 -25.30
N ASP A 5 4.91 -0.58 -25.89
CA ASP A 5 5.05 -0.25 -27.31
C ASP A 5 4.62 -1.42 -28.21
N LYS A 6 4.70 -2.64 -27.68
CA LYS A 6 4.29 -3.86 -28.37
C LYS A 6 2.89 -4.36 -28.07
N ASN A 7 2.14 -3.68 -27.18
CA ASN A 7 0.81 -4.11 -26.78
C ASN A 7 -0.20 -2.97 -26.76
N PRO A 8 -0.64 -2.49 -27.92
CA PRO A 8 -1.50 -1.31 -28.07
C PRO A 8 -2.87 -1.42 -27.36
N TYR A 9 -3.37 -2.62 -27.13
CA TYR A 9 -4.67 -2.79 -26.43
C TYR A 9 -4.64 -2.30 -24.98
N ARG A 10 -3.47 -2.35 -24.37
CA ARG A 10 -3.30 -1.93 -22.97
C ARG A 10 -3.24 -0.43 -22.80
N ILE A 11 -2.72 0.26 -23.80
CA ILE A 11 -2.65 1.73 -23.80
C ILE A 11 -4.06 2.31 -23.75
N HIS A 12 -4.99 1.78 -24.54
CA HIS A 12 -6.37 2.23 -24.56
C HIS A 12 -7.12 1.92 -23.25
N ALA A 13 -6.83 0.79 -22.62
CA ALA A 13 -7.45 0.40 -21.36
C ALA A 13 -7.01 1.27 -20.17
N PHE A 14 -5.90 1.98 -20.30
CA PHE A 14 -5.30 2.78 -19.24
C PHE A 14 -5.34 4.29 -19.51
N ALA A 15 -6.07 4.74 -20.52
CA ALA A 15 -6.13 6.16 -20.88
C ALA A 15 -6.60 7.07 -19.73
N ASP A 16 -7.45 6.55 -18.84
CA ASP A 16 -8.00 7.28 -17.69
C ASP A 16 -7.47 6.74 -16.34
N MET A 17 -6.35 6.00 -16.36
CA MET A 17 -5.77 5.39 -15.17
C MET A 17 -4.43 5.99 -14.81
N GLU A 18 -4.21 6.19 -13.52
CA GLU A 18 -2.87 6.44 -12.99
C GLU A 18 -2.06 5.13 -13.03
N PHE A 19 -0.81 5.23 -13.47
CA PHE A 19 0.08 4.07 -13.61
C PHE A 19 1.29 4.20 -12.72
N ILE A 20 1.45 3.25 -11.81
CA ILE A 20 2.59 3.16 -10.91
C ILE A 20 3.45 1.96 -11.31
N LYS A 21 4.74 2.19 -11.51
CA LYS A 21 5.74 1.15 -11.72
C LYS A 21 6.66 1.05 -10.51
N SER A 22 6.60 -0.07 -9.82
CA SER A 22 7.54 -0.40 -8.74
C SER A 22 8.57 -1.43 -9.23
N VAL A 23 9.84 -1.18 -8.94
CA VAL A 23 10.94 -2.10 -9.22
C VAL A 23 11.59 -2.46 -7.89
N VAL A 24 11.51 -3.72 -7.50
CA VAL A 24 12.11 -4.25 -6.28
C VAL A 24 13.39 -4.99 -6.65
N VAL A 25 14.50 -4.61 -6.01
CA VAL A 25 15.74 -5.37 -6.10
C VAL A 25 15.61 -6.57 -5.17
N MET A 26 15.54 -7.76 -5.75
CA MET A 26 15.31 -9.01 -5.02
C MET A 26 16.60 -9.50 -4.37
N GLU A 27 16.53 -9.86 -3.10
CA GLU A 27 17.57 -10.61 -2.38
C GLU A 27 17.29 -12.12 -2.44
N ASP A 28 18.22 -12.96 -1.97
CA ASP A 28 18.10 -14.42 -2.11
C ASP A 28 16.82 -14.98 -1.46
N TYR A 29 16.45 -14.48 -0.28
CA TYR A 29 15.23 -14.90 0.41
C TYR A 29 13.94 -14.46 -0.33
N ASP A 30 13.97 -13.33 -1.04
CA ASP A 30 12.84 -12.89 -1.85
C ASP A 30 12.61 -13.83 -3.03
N TRP A 31 13.67 -14.32 -3.63
CA TRP A 31 13.58 -15.31 -4.70
C TRP A 31 13.00 -16.63 -4.25
N GLU A 32 13.27 -17.04 -3.00
CA GLU A 32 12.68 -18.23 -2.41
C GLU A 32 11.18 -18.04 -2.22
N ASP A 33 10.76 -16.92 -1.63
CA ASP A 33 9.34 -16.56 -1.46
C ASP A 33 8.62 -16.45 -2.80
N TYR A 34 9.23 -15.78 -3.78
CA TYR A 34 8.67 -15.67 -5.13
C TYR A 34 8.48 -17.04 -5.78
N ARG A 35 9.44 -17.95 -5.67
CA ARG A 35 9.32 -19.29 -6.24
C ARG A 35 8.21 -20.12 -5.58
N SER A 36 8.01 -19.95 -4.28
CA SER A 36 6.95 -20.63 -3.52
C SER A 36 5.58 -19.99 -3.71
N SER A 37 5.52 -18.73 -4.16
CA SER A 37 4.28 -17.99 -4.38
C SER A 37 3.58 -18.41 -5.68
N HIS A 38 2.29 -18.09 -5.76
CA HIS A 38 1.50 -18.27 -6.99
C HIS A 38 1.43 -17.02 -7.87
N VAL A 39 2.18 -15.97 -7.51
CA VAL A 39 2.25 -14.73 -8.30
C VAL A 39 3.01 -14.98 -9.60
N ARG A 40 2.52 -14.40 -10.66
CA ARG A 40 3.18 -14.39 -11.97
C ARG A 40 3.41 -12.94 -12.39
N LEU A 41 4.60 -12.65 -12.84
CA LEU A 41 4.96 -11.33 -13.36
C LEU A 41 4.86 -11.29 -14.91
N PRO A 42 4.43 -10.18 -15.49
CA PRO A 42 3.92 -8.97 -14.83
C PRO A 42 2.59 -9.22 -14.10
N TYR A 43 2.44 -8.62 -12.92
CA TYR A 43 1.23 -8.77 -12.12
C TYR A 43 0.23 -7.66 -12.48
N PHE A 44 -0.99 -8.05 -12.80
CA PHE A 44 -2.11 -7.15 -13.04
C PHE A 44 -3.35 -7.67 -12.31
N ARG A 45 -3.98 -6.81 -11.53
CA ARG A 45 -5.22 -7.11 -10.85
C ARG A 45 -6.09 -5.85 -10.75
N PRO A 46 -7.34 -5.88 -11.25
CA PRO A 46 -8.28 -4.79 -11.03
C PRO A 46 -8.56 -4.61 -9.53
N LEU A 47 -8.65 -3.38 -9.05
CA LEU A 47 -8.95 -3.10 -7.64
C LEU A 47 -10.26 -3.77 -7.18
N SER A 48 -11.26 -3.83 -8.05
CA SER A 48 -12.54 -4.52 -7.80
C SER A 48 -12.41 -6.03 -7.53
N LYS A 49 -11.27 -6.63 -7.86
CA LYS A 49 -10.95 -8.05 -7.60
C LYS A 49 -9.94 -8.24 -6.47
N CYS A 50 -9.47 -7.15 -5.88
CA CYS A 50 -8.59 -7.22 -4.72
C CYS A 50 -9.39 -7.54 -3.45
N PRO A 51 -8.87 -8.38 -2.55
CA PRO A 51 -9.53 -8.65 -1.28
C PRO A 51 -9.56 -7.36 -0.44
N ARG A 52 -10.72 -7.10 0.17
CA ARG A 52 -10.85 -6.07 1.19
C ARG A 52 -10.31 -6.61 2.52
N TYR A 53 -9.83 -5.71 3.33
CA TYR A 53 -9.45 -6.00 4.71
C TYR A 53 -9.83 -4.82 5.60
N ASP A 54 -9.90 -5.08 6.88
CA ASP A 54 -10.24 -4.11 7.91
C ASP A 54 -9.23 -4.17 9.05
N GLN A 55 -9.06 -3.04 9.76
CA GLN A 55 -8.19 -2.88 10.91
C GLN A 55 -8.81 -1.90 11.90
N ASP A 56 -8.54 -2.06 13.18
CA ASP A 56 -9.11 -1.25 14.24
C ASP A 56 -8.69 0.25 14.16
N CYS A 57 -7.60 0.55 13.47
CA CYS A 57 -7.08 1.91 13.24
C CYS A 57 -7.85 2.71 12.18
N LYS A 58 -8.85 2.14 11.54
CA LYS A 58 -9.59 2.75 10.43
C LYS A 58 -10.92 3.31 10.88
N GLY A 59 -11.29 4.43 10.27
CA GLY A 59 -12.64 4.95 10.38
C GLY A 59 -13.69 3.98 9.81
N PRO A 60 -14.95 4.03 10.30
CA PRO A 60 -15.98 3.04 9.99
C PRO A 60 -16.39 2.94 8.51
N HIS A 61 -16.12 3.98 7.73
CA HIS A 61 -16.41 4.02 6.29
C HIS A 61 -15.15 3.99 5.43
N THR A 62 -14.00 3.69 6.05
CA THR A 62 -12.73 3.51 5.33
C THR A 62 -12.70 2.14 4.67
N THR A 63 -12.43 2.11 3.39
CA THR A 63 -12.28 0.87 2.62
C THR A 63 -10.82 0.66 2.24
N SER A 64 -10.34 -0.56 2.47
CA SER A 64 -8.96 -0.93 2.17
C SER A 64 -8.89 -2.22 1.36
N TRP A 65 -7.90 -2.31 0.48
CA TRP A 65 -7.66 -3.47 -0.37
C TRP A 65 -6.20 -3.87 -0.35
N HIS A 66 -5.93 -5.17 -0.26
CA HIS A 66 -4.61 -5.73 -0.57
C HIS A 66 -4.50 -6.00 -2.08
N VAL A 67 -3.58 -5.31 -2.74
CA VAL A 67 -3.19 -5.60 -4.12
C VAL A 67 -2.16 -6.72 -4.15
N LEU A 68 -1.13 -6.61 -3.34
CA LEU A 68 -0.14 -7.66 -3.05
C LEU A 68 -0.06 -7.87 -1.54
N ASN A 69 -0.09 -9.09 -1.09
CA ASN A 69 0.10 -9.42 0.31
C ASN A 69 1.48 -10.07 0.55
N PRO A 70 1.96 -10.17 1.81
CA PRO A 70 3.30 -10.68 2.09
C PRO A 70 3.58 -12.10 1.59
N LYS A 71 2.54 -12.92 1.46
CA LYS A 71 2.67 -14.30 0.95
C LYS A 71 2.91 -14.37 -0.55
N GLN A 72 2.77 -13.25 -1.26
CA GLN A 72 2.86 -13.20 -2.72
C GLN A 72 4.23 -12.75 -3.20
N LEU A 73 4.85 -11.78 -2.53
CA LEU A 73 6.08 -11.16 -2.99
C LEU A 73 7.05 -10.83 -1.84
N GLY A 74 7.23 -11.77 -0.91
CA GLY A 74 8.20 -11.64 0.16
C GLY A 74 7.96 -10.43 1.05
N HIS A 75 8.99 -9.58 1.19
CA HIS A 75 8.99 -8.44 2.09
C HIS A 75 8.34 -7.16 1.53
N VAL A 76 7.51 -7.30 0.51
CA VAL A 76 6.78 -6.20 -0.10
C VAL A 76 5.28 -6.42 0.02
N ILE A 77 4.59 -5.39 0.48
CA ILE A 77 3.12 -5.34 0.48
C ILE A 77 2.67 -4.10 -0.30
N LEU A 78 1.55 -4.22 -0.98
CA LEU A 78 0.95 -3.11 -1.69
C LEU A 78 -0.57 -3.15 -1.53
N GLY A 79 -1.14 -2.03 -1.21
CA GLY A 79 -2.58 -1.91 -1.07
C GLY A 79 -3.10 -0.52 -1.39
N VAL A 80 -4.39 -0.34 -1.19
CA VAL A 80 -5.11 0.90 -1.46
C VAL A 80 -6.03 1.19 -0.28
N VAL A 81 -6.12 2.46 0.10
CA VAL A 81 -7.08 2.96 1.09
C VAL A 81 -7.92 4.07 0.46
N ARG A 82 -9.22 4.06 0.76
CA ARG A 82 -10.14 5.12 0.38
C ARG A 82 -11.15 5.40 1.48
N ALA A 83 -11.33 6.68 1.79
CA ALA A 83 -12.31 7.17 2.76
C ALA A 83 -12.79 8.58 2.37
N VAL A 84 -13.92 9.01 2.94
CA VAL A 84 -14.42 10.39 2.82
C VAL A 84 -14.75 10.93 4.22
N GLY A 85 -14.11 12.03 4.62
CA GLY A 85 -14.31 12.67 5.91
C GLY A 85 -13.71 11.92 7.10
N GLU A 86 -12.88 10.92 6.83
CA GLU A 86 -12.16 10.10 7.82
C GLU A 86 -10.90 9.50 7.19
N GLY A 87 -10.29 8.51 7.82
CA GLY A 87 -9.10 7.85 7.29
C GLY A 87 -8.54 6.80 8.24
N THR A 88 -7.21 6.77 8.39
CA THR A 88 -6.50 5.83 9.26
C THR A 88 -5.72 6.57 10.35
N ASP A 89 -5.64 5.96 11.52
CA ASP A 89 -4.83 6.44 12.67
C ASP A 89 -4.06 5.24 13.24
N GLU A 90 -2.81 5.08 12.76
CA GLU A 90 -2.05 3.85 12.95
C GLU A 90 -0.94 4.04 13.97
N LYS A 91 -0.76 3.05 14.82
CA LYS A 91 0.47 2.91 15.59
C LYS A 91 1.63 2.55 14.67
N GLY A 92 2.80 3.11 14.96
CA GLY A 92 3.98 2.88 14.16
C GLY A 92 4.40 1.43 14.11
N HIS A 93 4.78 0.98 12.93
CA HIS A 93 5.27 -0.38 12.71
C HIS A 93 6.81 -0.39 12.63
N PRO A 94 7.48 -1.05 13.57
CA PRO A 94 8.94 -0.95 13.70
C PRO A 94 9.72 -1.66 12.57
N ALA A 95 9.03 -2.48 11.78
CA ALA A 95 9.66 -3.33 10.76
C ALA A 95 9.37 -2.91 9.33
N VAL A 96 8.65 -1.79 9.11
CA VAL A 96 8.12 -1.43 7.80
C VAL A 96 8.38 0.02 7.47
N HIS A 97 8.93 0.28 6.29
CA HIS A 97 8.91 1.58 5.66
C HIS A 97 7.73 1.65 4.69
N GLN A 98 7.00 2.76 4.71
CA GLN A 98 5.82 2.96 3.89
C GLN A 98 5.96 4.17 2.97
N TRP A 99 5.59 4.00 1.72
CA TRP A 99 5.40 5.08 0.76
C TRP A 99 3.93 5.16 0.38
N ASN A 100 3.41 6.37 0.26
CA ASN A 100 2.05 6.60 -0.21
C ASN A 100 2.08 7.45 -1.47
N TYR A 101 1.23 7.11 -2.41
CA TYR A 101 0.94 7.93 -3.58
C TYR A 101 -0.55 8.27 -3.61
N CYS A 102 -0.85 9.57 -3.61
CA CYS A 102 -2.20 10.08 -3.52
C CYS A 102 -2.89 10.09 -4.88
N LEU A 103 -4.05 9.46 -4.94
CA LEU A 103 -4.88 9.26 -6.13
C LEU A 103 -6.10 10.19 -6.15
N GLY A 104 -6.79 10.22 -7.27
CA GLY A 104 -8.14 10.77 -7.42
C GLY A 104 -8.26 12.23 -6.99
N ASN A 105 -9.12 12.49 -6.02
CA ASN A 105 -9.36 13.82 -5.45
C ASN A 105 -8.85 13.91 -4.01
N SER A 106 -7.76 13.25 -3.71
CA SER A 106 -7.16 13.26 -2.37
C SER A 106 -6.93 14.69 -1.88
N ASP A 107 -7.39 14.94 -0.65
CA ASP A 107 -7.27 16.22 0.05
C ASP A 107 -7.37 15.92 1.56
N PHE A 108 -6.22 15.64 2.20
CA PHE A 108 -6.17 15.19 3.58
C PHE A 108 -4.88 15.59 4.30
N ASP A 109 -4.87 15.44 5.60
CA ASP A 109 -3.70 15.68 6.43
C ASP A 109 -3.00 14.36 6.75
N LEU A 110 -1.70 14.29 6.44
CA LEU A 110 -0.78 13.25 6.89
C LEU A 110 -0.05 13.75 8.13
N THR A 111 -0.18 13.05 9.23
CA THR A 111 0.58 13.31 10.46
C THR A 111 1.54 12.15 10.71
N VAL A 112 2.82 12.44 10.93
CA VAL A 112 3.85 11.45 11.28
C VAL A 112 4.62 11.98 12.48
N ASP A 113 4.69 11.23 13.56
CA ASP A 113 5.34 11.61 14.80
C ASP A 113 4.92 13.00 15.31
N GLY A 114 3.63 13.32 15.15
CA GLY A 114 3.03 14.60 15.56
C GLY A 114 3.22 15.77 14.59
N GLU A 115 4.02 15.62 13.54
CA GLU A 115 4.17 16.61 12.49
C GLU A 115 3.16 16.39 11.37
N THR A 116 2.41 17.43 11.03
CA THR A 116 1.32 17.36 10.03
C THR A 116 1.70 18.06 8.73
N THR A 117 1.47 17.39 7.63
CA THR A 117 1.62 17.91 6.27
C THR A 117 0.31 17.72 5.52
N HIS A 118 -0.17 18.80 4.87
CA HIS A 118 -1.34 18.70 4.00
C HIS A 118 -0.97 18.05 2.67
N THR A 119 -1.75 17.05 2.25
CA THR A 119 -1.45 16.17 1.14
C THR A 119 -2.59 16.15 0.12
N ARG A 120 -2.26 16.15 -1.16
CA ARG A 120 -3.21 16.21 -2.28
C ARG A 120 -2.93 15.15 -3.33
N ALA A 121 -3.86 15.00 -4.26
CA ALA A 121 -3.68 14.12 -5.43
C ALA A 121 -2.38 14.42 -6.18
N GLY A 122 -1.62 13.35 -6.49
CA GLY A 122 -0.31 13.42 -7.13
C GLY A 122 0.87 13.52 -6.16
N ASP A 123 0.63 13.78 -4.88
CA ASP A 123 1.69 13.86 -3.88
C ASP A 123 2.21 12.48 -3.50
N TRP A 124 3.51 12.43 -3.23
CA TRP A 124 4.19 11.30 -2.61
C TRP A 124 4.55 11.61 -1.17
N SER A 125 4.39 10.64 -0.30
CA SER A 125 4.88 10.73 1.08
C SER A 125 5.67 9.48 1.46
N PHE A 126 6.52 9.63 2.47
CA PHE A 126 7.32 8.56 3.06
C PHE A 126 7.13 8.55 4.56
N ILE A 127 6.82 7.38 5.11
CA ILE A 127 6.70 7.13 6.54
C ILE A 127 7.81 6.14 6.90
N PRO A 128 8.81 6.55 7.70
CA PRO A 128 9.84 5.64 8.16
C PRO A 128 9.28 4.59 9.11
N ALA A 129 9.98 3.47 9.26
CA ALA A 129 9.64 2.48 10.27
C ALA A 129 9.71 3.09 11.69
N GLY A 130 8.70 2.87 12.49
CA GLY A 130 8.63 3.22 13.90
C GLY A 130 7.56 4.25 14.29
N PRO A 131 7.48 5.46 13.69
CA PRO A 131 6.56 6.50 14.12
C PRO A 131 5.08 6.17 13.99
N ASP A 132 4.28 6.64 14.95
CA ASP A 132 2.84 6.72 14.81
C ASP A 132 2.46 7.64 13.65
N HIS A 133 1.42 7.31 12.91
CA HIS A 133 1.00 8.11 11.78
C HIS A 133 -0.50 8.03 11.50
N SER A 134 -1.04 9.10 10.94
CA SER A 134 -2.43 9.16 10.53
C SER A 134 -2.59 9.85 9.17
N LEU A 135 -3.60 9.42 8.41
CA LEU A 135 -3.98 9.97 7.12
C LEU A 135 -5.49 10.24 7.18
N ILE A 136 -5.86 11.48 7.51
CA ILE A 136 -7.25 11.83 7.84
C ILE A 136 -7.74 13.01 7.00
N ALA A 137 -8.89 12.83 6.36
CA ALA A 137 -9.58 13.89 5.63
C ALA A 137 -10.61 14.62 6.48
N GLN A 138 -10.77 15.91 6.24
CA GLN A 138 -11.87 16.71 6.78
C GLN A 138 -13.21 16.27 6.18
N PRO A 139 -14.35 16.55 6.84
CA PRO A 139 -15.68 16.25 6.29
C PRO A 139 -15.84 16.69 4.83
N GLY A 140 -16.27 15.76 3.97
CA GLY A 140 -16.47 15.98 2.54
C GLY A 140 -15.18 15.94 1.68
N LYS A 141 -14.02 15.78 2.31
CA LYS A 141 -12.73 15.56 1.64
C LYS A 141 -12.39 14.09 1.55
N GLU A 142 -11.51 13.72 0.62
CA GLU A 142 -11.17 12.34 0.30
C GLU A 142 -9.76 11.99 0.76
N VAL A 143 -9.63 10.82 1.40
CA VAL A 143 -8.40 10.05 1.47
C VAL A 143 -8.47 9.02 0.37
N PHE A 144 -7.54 9.03 -0.56
CA PHE A 144 -7.42 7.99 -1.57
C PHE A 144 -5.96 7.82 -1.99
N TYR A 145 -5.32 6.78 -1.53
CA TYR A 145 -3.90 6.54 -1.81
C TYR A 145 -3.58 5.06 -2.03
N VAL A 146 -2.56 4.84 -2.83
CA VAL A 146 -1.83 3.56 -2.86
C VAL A 146 -0.75 3.64 -1.80
N TRP A 147 -0.67 2.62 -0.96
CA TRP A 147 0.45 2.43 -0.07
C TRP A 147 1.32 1.25 -0.54
N TYR A 148 2.62 1.44 -0.38
CA TYR A 148 3.64 0.46 -0.66
C TYR A 148 4.50 0.33 0.58
N GLU A 149 4.57 -0.86 1.13
CA GLU A 149 5.34 -1.17 2.31
C GLU A 149 6.49 -2.11 1.96
N GLN A 150 7.65 -1.79 2.50
CA GLN A 150 8.84 -2.61 2.39
C GLN A 150 9.35 -2.95 3.79
N TYR A 151 9.43 -4.23 4.08
CA TYR A 151 9.95 -4.72 5.34
C TYR A 151 11.44 -4.46 5.44
N THR A 152 11.87 -4.05 6.63
CA THR A 152 13.29 -3.89 6.93
C THR A 152 13.98 -5.25 6.99
N ARG A 153 15.28 -5.27 6.70
CA ARG A 153 16.08 -6.48 6.78
C ARG A 153 16.03 -7.09 8.19
N GLY A 154 15.80 -8.38 8.30
CA GLY A 154 15.68 -9.07 9.58
C GLY A 154 14.27 -9.09 10.19
N SER A 155 13.27 -8.55 9.50
CA SER A 155 11.87 -8.54 9.94
C SER A 155 11.09 -9.83 9.61
N GLY A 156 11.78 -10.92 9.27
CA GLY A 156 11.14 -12.16 8.84
C GLY A 156 10.08 -12.71 9.81
N ASP A 157 10.29 -12.56 11.12
CA ASP A 157 9.31 -12.98 12.12
C ASP A 157 8.01 -12.16 12.06
N TYR A 158 8.09 -10.89 11.75
CA TYR A 158 6.93 -10.01 11.56
C TYR A 158 6.13 -10.42 10.33
N ILE A 159 6.80 -10.69 9.22
CA ILE A 159 6.17 -11.19 7.99
C ILE A 159 5.44 -12.51 8.25
N VAL A 160 6.05 -13.42 9.00
CA VAL A 160 5.44 -14.71 9.37
C VAL A 160 4.19 -14.51 10.23
N LYS A 161 4.21 -13.55 11.17
CA LYS A 161 3.04 -13.22 12.01
C LYS A 161 1.89 -12.68 11.18
N LEU A 162 2.14 -11.70 10.31
CA LEU A 162 1.13 -11.18 9.38
C LEU A 162 0.57 -12.28 8.47
N ALA A 163 1.45 -13.15 7.96
CA ALA A 163 1.04 -14.25 7.11
C ALA A 163 0.12 -15.26 7.81
N LYS A 164 0.22 -15.38 9.14
CA LYS A 164 -0.66 -16.23 9.97
C LYS A 164 -1.97 -15.54 10.36
N GLY A 165 -2.18 -14.28 9.97
CA GLY A 165 -3.37 -13.49 10.33
C GLY A 165 -3.38 -13.05 11.80
N GLU A 166 -2.23 -13.05 12.45
CA GLU A 166 -2.08 -12.45 13.77
C GLU A 166 -2.27 -10.94 13.60
N LYS A 167 -3.21 -10.36 14.37
CA LYS A 167 -3.41 -8.90 14.40
C LYS A 167 -2.12 -8.23 14.86
N GLU A 168 -1.75 -7.12 14.24
CA GLU A 168 -0.74 -6.25 14.81
C GLU A 168 -1.21 -5.87 16.23
N GLN A 169 -0.47 -6.30 17.22
CA GLN A 169 -0.65 -5.79 18.57
C GLN A 169 0.15 -4.49 18.64
N GLY A 170 -0.59 -3.37 18.54
CA GLY A 170 -0.08 -2.05 18.85
C GLY A 170 0.28 -1.89 20.33
#